data_eb8a80ea2814d3ab1eb0f1dd3f532d12
#
_entry.id   eb8a80ea2814d3ab1eb0f1dd3f532d12
#
_cell.length_a   1.000
_cell.length_b   1.000
_cell.length_c   1.000
_cell.angle_alpha   90.00
_cell.angle_beta   90.00
_cell.angle_gamma   90.00
#
_symmetry.space_group_name_H-M   'P 1'
#
loop_
_entity.id
_entity.type
_entity.pdbx_description
1 polymer ?
#
loop_
_entity_poly.entity_id
_entity_poly.type
_entity_poly.pdbx_seq_one_letter_code
_entity_poly.pdbx_strand_id
1 'polypeptide(L)'
;MIPLLAFPMILDRIALVAMLLVTPALLNAHALADALISLTAVLFLVQCAREGQWRWLRQGWVPFAIAWWVWEMLCSIPAPPLLQGSWPSFGQAAMMVRFFVFAAALENRLLREPKPRLWLRWMVQAVAAYIGIQCLFQYATGRNFFGFGRWADGELTGPFYKPRAGPELVRILFPAVLPPVMALIARRSLIARIAGVLLAGLGIAVMVLIGQRMPVLLTGLGLIVSALLLPRLRLVAISALVIGGIVLAASPIISPPTYYRLVEKFSTQMDHFTTSPYGLLLRRADEITEQHPVFGRGFDGFRIGCPLPRYWVGWNNTTTPNDGGGFSTCKQHPHNFYLQASTDGGFPGLVLFCLMVLAWLRDMGRGLWRRPDAVRVGLFAAALLHLWPIASTSAFTSLPVSGYFFVILGWGLAEARWRQPSQTSPVTATAPISA
;
A
#
# COMPACT_ATOMS: atom_id res chain seq x y z
N MET A 1 -6.13 -5.01 43.22
CA MET A 1 -5.42 -3.79 42.75
C MET A 1 -4.29 -4.22 41.83
N ILE A 2 -4.38 -3.92 40.53
CA ILE A 2 -3.28 -4.16 39.57
C ILE A 2 -2.20 -3.14 39.92
N PRO A 3 -0.94 -3.55 40.19
CA PRO A 3 0.10 -2.60 40.49
C PRO A 3 0.29 -1.58 39.37
N LEU A 4 0.40 -0.31 39.72
CA LEU A 4 0.55 0.83 38.80
C LEU A 4 1.64 0.65 37.73
N LEU A 5 2.67 -0.15 38.02
CA LEU A 5 3.77 -0.51 37.11
C LEU A 5 3.40 -1.59 36.07
N ALA A 6 2.35 -2.39 36.31
CA ALA A 6 1.91 -3.42 35.37
C ALA A 6 0.98 -2.87 34.26
N PHE A 7 0.35 -1.72 34.49
CA PHE A 7 -0.64 -1.15 33.60
C PHE A 7 -0.08 -0.70 32.22
N PRO A 8 1.07 -0.02 32.10
CA PRO A 8 1.67 0.30 30.80
C PRO A 8 2.02 -0.95 30.00
N MET A 9 2.51 -2.01 30.65
CA MET A 9 2.80 -3.29 29.98
C MET A 9 1.56 -3.98 29.44
N ILE A 10 0.41 -3.84 30.09
CA ILE A 10 -0.87 -4.40 29.62
C ILE A 10 -1.33 -3.65 28.38
N LEU A 11 -1.29 -2.32 28.39
CA LEU A 11 -1.68 -1.51 27.22
C LEU A 11 -0.81 -1.81 25.99
N ASP A 12 0.51 -1.98 26.19
CA ASP A 12 1.43 -2.36 25.12
C ASP A 12 1.11 -3.74 24.55
N ARG A 13 0.77 -4.71 25.40
CA ARG A 13 0.37 -6.05 24.94
C ARG A 13 -0.94 -6.03 24.17
N ILE A 14 -1.94 -5.28 24.63
CA ILE A 14 -3.21 -5.13 23.93
C ILE A 14 -2.99 -4.46 22.57
N ALA A 15 -2.23 -3.36 22.52
CA ALA A 15 -1.91 -2.66 21.29
C ALA A 15 -1.11 -3.54 20.31
N LEU A 16 -0.18 -4.34 20.80
CA LEU A 16 0.60 -5.28 20.00
C LEU A 16 -0.29 -6.38 19.38
N VAL A 17 -1.16 -6.99 20.20
CA VAL A 17 -2.10 -8.01 19.70
C VAL A 17 -3.07 -7.39 18.69
N ALA A 18 -3.63 -6.21 19.00
CA ALA A 18 -4.49 -5.48 18.07
C ALA A 18 -3.79 -5.22 16.73
N MET A 19 -2.57 -4.71 16.74
CA MET A 19 -1.75 -4.45 15.56
C MET A 19 -1.49 -5.72 14.73
N LEU A 20 -1.13 -6.85 15.37
CA LEU A 20 -0.89 -8.11 14.67
C LEU A 20 -2.16 -8.64 14.00
N LEU A 21 -3.32 -8.47 14.64
CA LEU A 21 -4.61 -8.90 14.09
C LEU A 21 -5.13 -8.00 12.96
N VAL A 22 -4.60 -6.78 12.78
CA VAL A 22 -4.98 -5.91 11.65
C VAL A 22 -4.77 -6.64 10.32
N THR A 23 -3.60 -7.25 10.13
CA THR A 23 -3.21 -7.86 8.84
C THR A 23 -4.20 -8.96 8.38
N PRO A 24 -4.55 -9.98 9.18
CA PRO A 24 -5.57 -10.96 8.79
C PRO A 24 -6.98 -10.39 8.75
N ALA A 25 -7.33 -9.43 9.62
CA ALA A 25 -8.65 -8.80 9.60
C ALA A 25 -8.93 -8.03 8.30
N LEU A 26 -7.90 -7.44 7.68
CA LEU A 26 -8.00 -6.75 6.40
C LEU A 26 -8.43 -7.66 5.24
N LEU A 27 -8.33 -8.97 5.36
CA LEU A 27 -8.78 -9.90 4.32
C LEU A 27 -10.31 -9.80 4.11
N ASN A 28 -11.09 -9.95 5.18
CA ASN A 28 -12.56 -10.04 5.05
C ASN A 28 -13.34 -9.35 6.19
N ALA A 29 -12.67 -8.87 7.25
CA ALA A 29 -13.29 -8.26 8.43
C ALA A 29 -12.90 -6.77 8.55
N HIS A 30 -13.27 -5.97 7.53
CA HIS A 30 -12.82 -4.58 7.42
C HIS A 30 -13.20 -3.71 8.61
N ALA A 31 -14.43 -3.85 9.15
CA ALA A 31 -14.86 -3.11 10.34
C ALA A 31 -14.00 -3.46 11.57
N LEU A 32 -13.64 -4.74 11.73
CA LEU A 32 -12.72 -5.17 12.79
C LEU A 32 -11.32 -4.59 12.56
N ALA A 33 -10.81 -4.61 11.34
CA ALA A 33 -9.50 -4.02 11.03
C ALA A 33 -9.47 -2.52 11.36
N ASP A 34 -10.53 -1.77 11.03
CA ASP A 34 -10.64 -0.34 11.37
C ASP A 34 -10.69 -0.10 12.89
N ALA A 35 -11.44 -0.91 13.61
CA ALA A 35 -11.49 -0.86 15.06
C ALA A 35 -10.11 -1.17 15.70
N LEU A 36 -9.37 -2.16 15.19
CA LEU A 36 -8.04 -2.52 15.69
C LEU A 36 -6.99 -1.43 15.39
N ILE A 37 -7.04 -0.80 14.21
CA ILE A 37 -6.20 0.35 13.87
C ILE A 37 -6.50 1.51 14.81
N SER A 38 -7.78 1.85 14.99
CA SER A 38 -8.23 2.93 15.88
C SER A 38 -7.87 2.65 17.34
N LEU A 39 -8.07 1.42 17.82
CA LEU A 39 -7.67 1.00 19.17
C LEU A 39 -6.17 1.17 19.38
N THR A 40 -5.36 0.70 18.44
CA THR A 40 -3.88 0.82 18.52
C THR A 40 -3.47 2.29 18.57
N ALA A 41 -4.07 3.15 17.74
CA ALA A 41 -3.80 4.59 17.73
C ALA A 41 -4.18 5.25 19.06
N VAL A 42 -5.37 4.98 19.60
CA VAL A 42 -5.85 5.53 20.87
C VAL A 42 -4.96 5.09 22.02
N LEU A 43 -4.63 3.79 22.11
CA LEU A 43 -3.75 3.28 23.15
C LEU A 43 -2.37 3.94 23.13
N PHE A 44 -1.82 4.18 21.94
CA PHE A 44 -0.55 4.90 21.79
C PHE A 44 -0.66 6.34 22.27
N LEU A 45 -1.72 7.08 21.92
CA LEU A 45 -1.92 8.46 22.41
C LEU A 45 -2.10 8.52 23.92
N VAL A 46 -2.85 7.59 24.51
CA VAL A 46 -3.01 7.48 25.96
C VAL A 46 -1.65 7.26 26.65
N GLN A 47 -0.81 6.42 26.08
CA GLN A 47 0.55 6.18 26.61
C GLN A 47 1.43 7.43 26.46
N CYS A 48 1.39 8.10 25.29
CA CYS A 48 2.12 9.37 25.09
C CYS A 48 1.69 10.44 26.08
N ALA A 49 0.39 10.56 26.37
CA ALA A 49 -0.12 11.52 27.35
C ALA A 49 0.34 11.21 28.77
N ARG A 50 0.36 9.93 29.16
CA ARG A 50 0.80 9.50 30.51
C ARG A 50 2.30 9.63 30.73
N GLU A 51 3.09 9.39 29.69
CA GLU A 51 4.56 9.38 29.74
C GLU A 51 5.19 10.72 29.31
N GLY A 52 4.39 11.69 28.85
CA GLY A 52 4.87 12.97 28.32
C GLY A 52 5.68 12.84 27.02
N GLN A 53 5.51 11.75 26.26
CA GLN A 53 6.37 11.42 25.11
C GLN A 53 5.78 11.93 23.80
N TRP A 54 5.83 13.24 23.57
CA TRP A 54 5.28 13.89 22.35
C TRP A 54 6.34 14.24 21.29
N ARG A 55 7.61 13.84 21.49
CA ARG A 55 8.72 14.18 20.57
C ARG A 55 8.50 13.66 19.14
N TRP A 56 7.76 12.57 18.99
CA TRP A 56 7.46 11.97 17.70
C TRP A 56 6.68 12.92 16.75
N LEU A 57 5.87 13.84 17.26
CA LEU A 57 5.13 14.83 16.48
C LEU A 57 6.04 15.75 15.65
N ARG A 58 7.29 15.94 16.06
CA ARG A 58 8.27 16.81 15.40
C ARG A 58 9.31 16.03 14.58
N GLN A 59 9.14 14.71 14.41
CA GLN A 59 10.16 13.84 13.80
C GLN A 59 9.78 13.42 12.39
N GLY A 60 10.77 13.40 11.49
CA GLY A 60 10.71 12.78 10.18
C GLY A 60 9.52 13.25 9.33
N TRP A 61 8.68 12.30 8.97
CA TRP A 61 7.53 12.47 8.10
C TRP A 61 6.29 13.11 8.77
N VAL A 62 6.22 13.07 10.10
CA VAL A 62 4.99 13.40 10.85
C VAL A 62 4.52 14.85 10.64
N PRO A 63 5.40 15.90 10.64
CA PRO A 63 4.97 17.26 10.37
C PRO A 63 4.30 17.43 8.99
N PHE A 64 4.79 16.72 7.97
CA PHE A 64 4.22 16.76 6.63
C PHE A 64 2.84 16.10 6.57
N ALA A 65 2.67 14.97 7.27
CA ALA A 65 1.37 14.31 7.40
C ALA A 65 0.34 15.17 8.16
N ILE A 66 0.77 15.84 9.23
CA ILE A 66 -0.09 16.77 9.96
C ILE A 66 -0.47 17.97 9.08
N ALA A 67 0.47 18.55 8.34
CA ALA A 67 0.20 19.68 7.46
C ALA A 67 -0.81 19.32 6.36
N TRP A 68 -0.63 18.15 5.71
CA TRP A 68 -1.58 17.65 4.72
C TRP A 68 -2.96 17.37 5.35
N TRP A 69 -3.01 16.70 6.48
CA TRP A 69 -4.25 16.39 7.19
C TRP A 69 -5.04 17.64 7.61
N VAL A 70 -4.35 18.65 8.18
CA VAL A 70 -4.98 19.93 8.57
C VAL A 70 -5.51 20.66 7.35
N TRP A 71 -4.78 20.62 6.23
CA TRP A 71 -5.24 21.19 4.97
C TRP A 71 -6.51 20.51 4.45
N GLU A 72 -6.56 19.19 4.44
CA GLU A 72 -7.73 18.42 4.03
C GLU A 72 -8.95 18.71 4.92
N MET A 73 -8.74 18.84 6.23
CA MET A 73 -9.80 19.24 7.15
C MET A 73 -10.32 20.64 6.80
N LEU A 74 -9.43 21.61 6.58
CA LEU A 74 -9.79 22.98 6.21
C LEU A 74 -10.61 23.00 4.91
N CYS A 75 -10.15 22.33 3.87
CA CYS A 75 -10.85 22.22 2.58
C CYS A 75 -12.22 21.56 2.68
N SER A 76 -12.41 20.71 3.71
CA SER A 76 -13.66 19.96 3.92
C SER A 76 -14.73 20.73 4.70
N ILE A 77 -14.44 21.93 5.20
CA ILE A 77 -15.43 22.77 5.90
C ILE A 77 -16.51 23.24 4.92
N PRO A 78 -17.81 23.13 5.26
CA PRO A 78 -18.90 23.64 4.40
C PRO A 78 -19.06 25.16 4.55
N ALA A 79 -18.28 25.94 3.80
CA ALA A 79 -18.34 27.41 3.79
C ALA A 79 -18.36 27.97 2.35
N PRO A 80 -19.46 27.76 1.59
CA PRO A 80 -19.59 28.26 0.22
C PRO A 80 -19.63 29.81 0.22
N PRO A 81 -19.16 30.48 -0.84
CA PRO A 81 -18.72 29.87 -2.11
C PRO A 81 -17.27 29.35 -2.11
N LEU A 82 -16.46 29.72 -1.11
CA LEU A 82 -15.01 29.47 -1.09
C LEU A 82 -14.67 27.99 -0.89
N LEU A 83 -15.28 27.36 0.11
CA LEU A 83 -15.06 25.96 0.46
C LEU A 83 -16.30 25.14 0.08
N GLN A 84 -16.06 24.09 -0.71
CA GLN A 84 -17.11 23.22 -1.28
C GLN A 84 -17.30 21.93 -0.46
N GLY A 85 -16.74 21.85 0.73
CA GLY A 85 -16.81 20.70 1.62
C GLY A 85 -18.21 20.44 2.17
N SER A 86 -18.29 19.44 3.04
CA SER A 86 -19.50 19.08 3.79
C SER A 86 -19.12 18.56 5.17
N TRP A 87 -20.05 18.57 6.14
CA TRP A 87 -19.79 17.98 7.46
C TRP A 87 -19.43 16.48 7.42
N PRO A 88 -20.05 15.64 6.56
CA PRO A 88 -19.57 14.27 6.36
C PRO A 88 -18.13 14.20 5.84
N SER A 89 -17.74 15.04 4.86
CA SER A 89 -16.38 15.12 4.35
C SER A 89 -15.39 15.56 5.44
N PHE A 90 -15.75 16.57 6.23
CA PHE A 90 -14.94 17.03 7.36
C PHE A 90 -14.74 15.92 8.40
N GLY A 91 -15.80 15.18 8.75
CA GLY A 91 -15.71 14.04 9.67
C GLY A 91 -14.80 12.94 9.15
N GLN A 92 -14.86 12.62 7.86
CA GLN A 92 -13.96 11.64 7.24
C GLN A 92 -12.52 12.12 7.23
N ALA A 93 -12.26 13.40 6.86
CA ALA A 93 -10.94 14.01 6.91
C ALA A 93 -10.37 13.98 8.34
N ALA A 94 -11.17 14.35 9.35
CA ALA A 94 -10.75 14.30 10.75
C ALA A 94 -10.35 12.90 11.19
N MET A 95 -11.13 11.89 10.82
CA MET A 95 -10.86 10.49 11.18
C MET A 95 -9.63 9.90 10.47
N MET A 96 -9.12 10.52 9.42
CA MET A 96 -7.91 10.06 8.72
C MET A 96 -6.68 10.04 9.62
N VAL A 97 -6.60 10.92 10.61
CA VAL A 97 -5.47 11.01 11.55
C VAL A 97 -5.15 9.69 12.25
N ARG A 98 -6.16 8.79 12.45
CA ARG A 98 -5.93 7.49 13.09
C ARG A 98 -4.89 6.63 12.37
N PHE A 99 -4.81 6.72 11.04
CA PHE A 99 -3.82 5.97 10.27
C PHE A 99 -2.41 6.50 10.48
N PHE A 100 -2.23 7.81 10.56
CA PHE A 100 -0.93 8.42 10.86
C PHE A 100 -0.47 8.10 12.28
N VAL A 101 -1.38 8.20 13.25
CA VAL A 101 -1.11 7.83 14.63
C VAL A 101 -0.80 6.34 14.75
N PHE A 102 -1.51 5.48 14.02
CA PHE A 102 -1.23 4.04 13.95
C PHE A 102 0.20 3.77 13.42
N ALA A 103 0.58 4.38 12.29
CA ALA A 103 1.93 4.24 11.75
C ALA A 103 3.00 4.74 12.73
N ALA A 104 2.74 5.87 13.41
CA ALA A 104 3.62 6.40 14.46
C ALA A 104 3.71 5.46 15.67
N ALA A 105 2.62 4.81 16.07
CA ALA A 105 2.61 3.80 17.12
C ALA A 105 3.51 2.60 16.79
N LEU A 106 3.43 2.12 15.55
CA LEU A 106 4.29 1.04 15.06
C LEU A 106 5.76 1.46 15.08
N GLU A 107 6.08 2.63 14.51
CA GLU A 107 7.45 3.14 14.42
C GLU A 107 8.08 3.39 15.79
N ASN A 108 7.35 4.06 16.70
CA ASN A 108 7.94 4.62 17.90
C ASN A 108 7.83 3.71 19.12
N ARG A 109 6.92 2.71 19.10
CA ARG A 109 6.66 1.88 20.30
C ARG A 109 6.55 0.39 19.99
N LEU A 110 5.57 -0.04 19.19
CA LEU A 110 5.20 -1.45 19.08
C LEU A 110 6.24 -2.32 18.37
N LEU A 111 6.93 -1.75 17.35
CA LEU A 111 7.94 -2.43 16.58
C LEU A 111 9.38 -2.02 16.95
N ARG A 112 9.58 -1.48 18.13
CA ARG A 112 10.92 -1.14 18.64
C ARG A 112 11.78 -2.40 18.80
N GLU A 113 11.21 -3.46 19.37
CA GLU A 113 11.90 -4.71 19.63
C GLU A 113 11.91 -5.65 18.41
N PRO A 114 12.92 -6.54 18.27
CA PRO A 114 13.01 -7.47 17.14
C PRO A 114 11.88 -8.50 17.07
N LYS A 115 11.39 -9.00 18.24
CA LYS A 115 10.37 -10.06 18.30
C LYS A 115 9.04 -9.64 17.67
N PRO A 116 8.42 -8.48 18.00
CA PRO A 116 7.22 -7.99 17.33
C PRO A 116 7.39 -7.85 15.81
N ARG A 117 8.54 -7.36 15.34
CA ARG A 117 8.84 -7.28 13.91
C ARG A 117 8.88 -8.66 13.23
N LEU A 118 9.42 -9.66 13.93
CA LEU A 118 9.43 -11.05 13.44
C LEU A 118 8.01 -11.63 13.36
N TRP A 119 7.17 -11.40 14.37
CA TRP A 119 5.77 -11.86 14.38
C TRP A 119 4.96 -11.21 13.26
N LEU A 120 5.11 -9.89 13.07
CA LEU A 120 4.45 -9.19 11.97
C LEU A 120 4.90 -9.73 10.61
N ARG A 121 6.20 -10.03 10.44
CA ARG A 121 6.71 -10.65 9.23
C ARG A 121 6.03 -11.99 8.95
N TRP A 122 5.90 -12.86 9.96
CA TRP A 122 5.22 -14.14 9.77
C TRP A 122 3.75 -13.97 9.43
N MET A 123 3.07 -13.01 10.05
CA MET A 123 1.66 -12.71 9.72
C MET A 123 1.52 -12.25 8.27
N VAL A 124 2.35 -11.32 7.82
CA VAL A 124 2.34 -10.83 6.43
C VAL A 124 2.67 -11.96 5.44
N GLN A 125 3.64 -12.82 5.77
CA GLN A 125 3.97 -14.00 4.96
C GLN A 125 2.81 -15.00 4.88
N ALA A 126 2.15 -15.26 6.01
CA ALA A 126 0.99 -16.16 6.06
C ALA A 126 -0.19 -15.62 5.23
N VAL A 127 -0.48 -14.33 5.34
CA VAL A 127 -1.54 -13.69 4.56
C VAL A 127 -1.22 -13.69 3.07
N ALA A 128 0.02 -13.38 2.66
CA ALA A 128 0.43 -13.43 1.27
C ALA A 128 0.34 -14.85 0.69
N ALA A 129 0.80 -15.85 1.45
CA ALA A 129 0.69 -17.26 1.08
C ALA A 129 -0.78 -17.70 0.96
N TYR A 130 -1.63 -17.29 1.90
CA TYR A 130 -3.06 -17.60 1.87
C TYR A 130 -3.75 -17.03 0.63
N ILE A 131 -3.49 -15.75 0.27
CA ILE A 131 -4.03 -15.15 -0.96
C ILE A 131 -3.51 -15.93 -2.18
N GLY A 132 -2.21 -16.23 -2.25
CA GLY A 132 -1.60 -16.98 -3.35
C GLY A 132 -2.19 -18.38 -3.52
N ILE A 133 -2.33 -19.14 -2.42
CA ILE A 133 -2.94 -20.49 -2.41
C ILE A 133 -4.39 -20.42 -2.88
N GLN A 134 -5.18 -19.47 -2.41
CA GLN A 134 -6.56 -19.27 -2.83
C GLN A 134 -6.66 -18.97 -4.33
N CYS A 135 -5.76 -18.12 -4.87
CA CYS A 135 -5.71 -17.84 -6.30
C CYS A 135 -5.36 -19.08 -7.11
N LEU A 136 -4.36 -19.87 -6.70
CA LEU A 136 -3.98 -21.11 -7.39
C LEU A 136 -5.09 -22.16 -7.31
N PHE A 137 -5.74 -22.30 -6.17
CA PHE A 137 -6.89 -23.20 -6.01
C PHE A 137 -8.04 -22.78 -6.91
N GLN A 138 -8.40 -21.48 -6.94
CA GLN A 138 -9.43 -20.93 -7.81
C GLN A 138 -9.06 -21.10 -9.30
N TYR A 139 -7.78 -20.97 -9.63
CA TYR A 139 -7.29 -21.22 -10.98
C TYR A 139 -7.55 -22.68 -11.40
N ALA A 140 -7.24 -23.65 -10.54
CA ALA A 140 -7.36 -25.07 -10.82
C ALA A 140 -8.81 -25.57 -10.80
N THR A 141 -9.65 -25.06 -9.90
CA THR A 141 -11.02 -25.58 -9.65
C THR A 141 -12.14 -24.70 -10.19
N GLY A 142 -11.82 -23.47 -10.61
CA GLY A 142 -12.79 -22.44 -11.02
C GLY A 142 -13.46 -21.70 -9.88
N ARG A 143 -13.33 -22.15 -8.62
CA ARG A 143 -13.92 -21.52 -7.43
C ARG A 143 -12.91 -21.40 -6.30
N ASN A 144 -13.01 -20.34 -5.49
CA ASN A 144 -12.19 -20.20 -4.28
C ASN A 144 -12.73 -21.06 -3.12
N PHE A 145 -12.06 -21.09 -1.95
CA PHE A 145 -12.49 -21.89 -0.80
C PHE A 145 -13.87 -21.51 -0.25
N PHE A 146 -14.37 -20.30 -0.56
CA PHE A 146 -15.70 -19.84 -0.18
C PHE A 146 -16.76 -20.11 -1.25
N GLY A 147 -16.41 -20.81 -2.34
CA GLY A 147 -17.32 -21.14 -3.44
C GLY A 147 -17.50 -20.00 -4.48
N PHE A 148 -16.84 -18.86 -4.32
CA PHE A 148 -16.94 -17.77 -5.31
C PHE A 148 -16.18 -18.14 -6.59
N GLY A 149 -16.85 -17.94 -7.74
CA GLY A 149 -16.27 -18.08 -9.06
C GLY A 149 -15.26 -16.98 -9.40
N ARG A 150 -14.64 -17.09 -10.57
CA ARG A 150 -13.84 -16.01 -11.14
C ARG A 150 -14.73 -14.78 -11.38
N TRP A 151 -14.13 -13.58 -11.29
CA TRP A 151 -14.84 -12.34 -11.57
C TRP A 151 -15.11 -12.16 -13.05
N ALA A 152 -15.84 -11.08 -13.42
CA ALA A 152 -16.05 -10.70 -14.80
C ALA A 152 -14.72 -10.70 -15.59
N ASP A 153 -14.76 -11.11 -16.85
CA ASP A 153 -13.57 -11.30 -17.70
C ASP A 153 -12.56 -12.32 -17.15
N GLY A 154 -12.94 -13.18 -16.18
CA GLY A 154 -12.16 -14.30 -15.71
C GLY A 154 -11.03 -14.00 -14.71
N GLU A 155 -11.03 -12.81 -14.08
CA GLU A 155 -10.08 -12.47 -13.00
C GLU A 155 -10.18 -13.43 -11.82
N LEU A 156 -9.02 -13.80 -11.24
CA LEU A 156 -9.01 -14.52 -9.99
C LEU A 156 -9.26 -13.53 -8.83
N THR A 157 -10.20 -13.88 -7.96
CA THR A 157 -10.56 -13.10 -6.79
C THR A 157 -9.78 -13.49 -5.55
N GLY A 158 -9.13 -14.68 -5.55
CA GLY A 158 -8.51 -15.23 -4.35
C GLY A 158 -9.53 -15.41 -3.23
N PRO A 159 -9.22 -15.01 -1.98
CA PRO A 159 -10.14 -15.16 -0.86
C PRO A 159 -11.30 -14.15 -0.86
N PHE A 160 -11.39 -13.27 -1.87
CA PHE A 160 -12.37 -12.18 -1.88
C PHE A 160 -13.57 -12.50 -2.76
N TYR A 161 -14.70 -11.85 -2.48
CA TYR A 161 -15.87 -11.84 -3.35
C TYR A 161 -15.63 -11.00 -4.62
N LYS A 162 -14.84 -9.91 -4.52
CA LYS A 162 -14.51 -8.96 -5.61
C LYS A 162 -13.06 -9.15 -6.07
N PRO A 163 -12.66 -8.61 -7.23
CA PRO A 163 -11.31 -8.77 -7.78
C PRO A 163 -10.26 -7.93 -7.02
N ARG A 164 -9.99 -8.31 -5.78
CA ARG A 164 -9.05 -7.62 -4.88
C ARG A 164 -7.72 -8.35 -4.70
N ALA A 165 -7.59 -9.58 -5.17
CA ALA A 165 -6.40 -10.41 -4.93
C ALA A 165 -5.11 -9.74 -5.41
N GLY A 166 -5.08 -9.18 -6.62
CA GLY A 166 -3.90 -8.53 -7.16
C GLY A 166 -3.50 -7.26 -6.39
N PRO A 167 -4.42 -6.28 -6.22
CA PRO A 167 -4.15 -5.08 -5.43
C PRO A 167 -3.70 -5.35 -4.00
N GLU A 168 -4.28 -6.33 -3.31
CA GLU A 168 -3.89 -6.66 -1.94
C GLU A 168 -2.54 -7.38 -1.89
N LEU A 169 -2.34 -8.38 -2.78
CA LEU A 169 -1.12 -9.16 -2.80
C LEU A 169 0.11 -8.33 -3.16
N VAL A 170 0.03 -7.45 -4.16
CA VAL A 170 1.20 -6.65 -4.60
C VAL A 170 1.76 -5.77 -3.49
N ARG A 171 0.95 -5.33 -2.54
CA ARG A 171 1.37 -4.50 -1.40
C ARG A 171 2.21 -5.26 -0.39
N ILE A 172 1.92 -6.54 -0.20
CA ILE A 172 2.59 -7.37 0.82
C ILE A 172 3.55 -8.39 0.22
N LEU A 173 3.57 -8.53 -1.11
CA LEU A 173 4.36 -9.54 -1.81
C LEU A 173 5.86 -9.42 -1.52
N PHE A 174 6.42 -8.21 -1.64
CA PHE A 174 7.86 -8.01 -1.51
C PHE A 174 8.35 -8.23 -0.07
N PRO A 175 7.75 -7.67 0.99
CA PRO A 175 8.15 -8.00 2.36
C PRO A 175 7.87 -9.45 2.75
N ALA A 176 6.92 -10.13 2.10
CA ALA A 176 6.66 -11.54 2.33
C ALA A 176 7.68 -12.45 1.64
N VAL A 177 8.02 -12.19 0.37
CA VAL A 177 8.78 -13.11 -0.48
C VAL A 177 10.29 -12.84 -0.46
N LEU A 178 10.74 -11.57 -0.42
CA LEU A 178 12.18 -11.26 -0.49
C LEU A 178 13.01 -11.86 0.66
N PRO A 179 12.57 -11.83 1.94
CA PRO A 179 13.37 -12.41 3.01
C PRO A 179 13.63 -13.92 2.85
N PRO A 180 12.63 -14.80 2.58
CA PRO A 180 12.90 -16.20 2.36
C PRO A 180 13.68 -16.47 1.06
N VAL A 181 13.43 -15.73 -0.02
CA VAL A 181 14.22 -15.84 -1.26
C VAL A 181 15.69 -15.54 -0.98
N MET A 182 16.00 -14.43 -0.31
CA MET A 182 17.38 -14.07 0.03
C MET A 182 18.04 -15.08 0.96
N ALA A 183 17.29 -15.64 1.90
CA ALA A 183 17.79 -16.70 2.79
C ALA A 183 18.11 -17.99 2.02
N LEU A 184 17.29 -18.36 1.01
CA LEU A 184 17.50 -19.53 0.18
C LEU A 184 18.70 -19.38 -0.76
N ILE A 185 18.82 -18.25 -1.46
CA ILE A 185 19.93 -18.02 -2.39
C ILE A 185 21.28 -17.80 -1.69
N ALA A 186 21.26 -17.39 -0.41
CA ALA A 186 22.48 -17.29 0.39
C ALA A 186 23.07 -18.65 0.80
N ARG A 187 22.30 -19.73 0.69
CA ARG A 187 22.76 -21.09 0.99
C ARG A 187 23.72 -21.59 -0.10
N ARG A 188 24.69 -22.45 0.27
CA ARG A 188 25.63 -23.07 -0.67
C ARG A 188 24.97 -24.14 -1.54
N SER A 189 23.86 -24.73 -1.09
CA SER A 189 23.12 -25.77 -1.78
C SER A 189 22.48 -25.26 -3.08
N LEU A 190 22.69 -25.94 -4.20
CA LEU A 190 22.06 -25.66 -5.48
C LEU A 190 20.54 -25.80 -5.38
N ILE A 191 20.04 -26.82 -4.69
CA ILE A 191 18.61 -27.05 -4.47
C ILE A 191 17.97 -25.84 -3.77
N ALA A 192 18.63 -25.28 -2.74
CA ALA A 192 18.12 -24.11 -2.04
C ALA A 192 18.08 -22.87 -2.96
N ARG A 193 19.09 -22.68 -3.82
CA ARG A 193 19.10 -21.58 -4.80
C ARG A 193 18.01 -21.72 -5.84
N ILE A 194 17.80 -22.93 -6.37
CA ILE A 194 16.69 -23.23 -7.28
C ILE A 194 15.35 -22.96 -6.59
N ALA A 195 15.15 -23.41 -5.35
CA ALA A 195 13.95 -23.14 -4.57
C ALA A 195 13.71 -21.61 -4.38
N GLY A 196 14.76 -20.82 -4.19
CA GLY A 196 14.65 -19.36 -4.13
C GLY A 196 14.18 -18.74 -5.46
N VAL A 197 14.71 -19.20 -6.58
CA VAL A 197 14.28 -18.77 -7.93
C VAL A 197 12.82 -19.17 -8.18
N LEU A 198 12.46 -20.41 -7.86
CA LEU A 198 11.08 -20.90 -8.03
C LEU A 198 10.08 -20.14 -7.15
N LEU A 199 10.46 -19.80 -5.91
CA LEU A 199 9.61 -19.00 -5.03
C LEU A 199 9.35 -17.59 -5.58
N ALA A 200 10.38 -16.94 -6.10
CA ALA A 200 10.23 -15.64 -6.75
C ALA A 200 9.41 -15.74 -8.05
N GLY A 201 9.68 -16.77 -8.86
CA GLY A 201 8.94 -17.07 -10.08
C GLY A 201 7.46 -17.40 -9.81
N LEU A 202 7.16 -18.13 -8.75
CA LEU A 202 5.79 -18.41 -8.32
C LEU A 202 5.05 -17.11 -7.95
N GLY A 203 5.72 -16.19 -7.25
CA GLY A 203 5.13 -14.90 -6.90
C GLY A 203 4.65 -14.14 -8.13
N ILE A 204 5.49 -13.99 -9.17
CA ILE A 204 5.09 -13.29 -10.39
C ILE A 204 4.09 -14.13 -11.22
N ALA A 205 4.23 -15.44 -11.28
CA ALA A 205 3.30 -16.31 -11.99
C ALA A 205 1.87 -16.19 -11.43
N VAL A 206 1.71 -16.19 -10.11
CA VAL A 206 0.42 -15.95 -9.45
C VAL A 206 -0.13 -14.58 -9.83
N MET A 207 0.71 -13.52 -9.85
CA MET A 207 0.28 -12.17 -10.22
C MET A 207 -0.20 -12.11 -11.69
N VAL A 208 0.48 -12.80 -12.60
CA VAL A 208 0.03 -12.91 -14.01
C VAL A 208 -1.30 -13.65 -14.10
N LEU A 209 -1.44 -14.81 -13.43
CA LEU A 209 -2.66 -15.62 -13.45
C LEU A 209 -3.87 -14.91 -12.85
N ILE A 210 -3.68 -14.01 -11.88
CA ILE A 210 -4.76 -13.15 -11.33
C ILE A 210 -5.38 -12.30 -12.46
N GLY A 211 -4.63 -11.94 -13.50
CA GLY A 211 -5.15 -11.26 -14.68
C GLY A 211 -5.42 -9.78 -14.50
N GLN A 212 -4.73 -9.11 -13.56
CA GLN A 212 -4.87 -7.67 -13.31
C GLN A 212 -3.61 -6.92 -13.73
N ARG A 213 -3.75 -5.97 -14.66
CA ARG A 213 -2.63 -5.28 -15.34
C ARG A 213 -1.71 -4.53 -14.40
N MET A 214 -2.29 -3.59 -13.62
CA MET A 214 -1.47 -2.76 -12.73
C MET A 214 -0.71 -3.57 -11.68
N PRO A 215 -1.33 -4.56 -10.99
CA PRO A 215 -0.58 -5.44 -10.09
C PRO A 215 0.58 -6.18 -10.77
N VAL A 216 0.42 -6.65 -12.02
CA VAL A 216 1.51 -7.30 -12.78
C VAL A 216 2.64 -6.31 -13.07
N LEU A 217 2.31 -5.12 -13.61
CA LEU A 217 3.30 -4.09 -13.92
C LEU A 217 4.04 -3.62 -12.67
N LEU A 218 3.31 -3.39 -11.58
CA LEU A 218 3.90 -3.02 -10.29
C LEU A 218 4.78 -4.14 -9.71
N THR A 219 4.42 -5.41 -9.91
CA THR A 219 5.28 -6.53 -9.51
C THR A 219 6.59 -6.53 -10.30
N GLY A 220 6.55 -6.30 -11.61
CA GLY A 220 7.73 -6.12 -12.44
C GLY A 220 8.61 -4.96 -11.95
N LEU A 221 8.02 -3.79 -11.70
CA LEU A 221 8.72 -2.62 -11.14
C LEU A 221 9.36 -2.94 -9.79
N GLY A 222 8.65 -3.62 -8.91
CA GLY A 222 9.16 -4.00 -7.58
C GLY A 222 10.32 -4.98 -7.66
N LEU A 223 10.32 -5.92 -8.62
CA LEU A 223 11.48 -6.78 -8.89
C LEU A 223 12.68 -5.97 -9.35
N ILE A 224 12.49 -5.01 -10.25
CA ILE A 224 13.55 -4.10 -10.73
C ILE A 224 14.14 -3.31 -9.55
N VAL A 225 13.30 -2.63 -8.77
CA VAL A 225 13.73 -1.85 -7.60
C VAL A 225 14.47 -2.74 -6.59
N SER A 226 13.95 -3.94 -6.33
CA SER A 226 14.59 -4.88 -5.41
C SER A 226 15.95 -5.37 -5.95
N ALA A 227 16.08 -5.62 -7.24
CA ALA A 227 17.35 -6.03 -7.88
C ALA A 227 18.39 -4.92 -7.93
N LEU A 228 17.96 -3.65 -8.03
CA LEU A 228 18.84 -2.48 -7.95
C LEU A 228 19.43 -2.35 -6.54
N LEU A 229 18.61 -2.55 -5.51
CA LEU A 229 19.00 -2.43 -4.11
C LEU A 229 19.72 -3.68 -3.56
N LEU A 230 19.40 -4.86 -4.08
CA LEU A 230 19.99 -6.16 -3.67
C LEU A 230 20.73 -6.80 -4.83
N PRO A 231 22.04 -6.55 -5.03
CA PRO A 231 22.77 -7.08 -6.18
C PRO A 231 22.71 -8.60 -6.33
N ARG A 232 22.66 -9.34 -5.20
CA ARG A 232 22.51 -10.82 -5.20
C ARG A 232 21.16 -11.30 -5.74
N LEU A 233 20.15 -10.44 -5.78
CA LEU A 233 18.82 -10.77 -6.28
C LEU A 233 18.72 -10.63 -7.81
N ARG A 234 19.67 -9.99 -8.49
CA ARG A 234 19.55 -9.64 -9.92
C ARG A 234 19.25 -10.84 -10.81
N LEU A 235 19.99 -11.92 -10.67
CA LEU A 235 19.76 -13.13 -11.46
C LEU A 235 18.38 -13.73 -11.16
N VAL A 236 17.99 -13.79 -9.89
CA VAL A 236 16.66 -14.28 -9.47
C VAL A 236 15.54 -13.41 -10.02
N ALA A 237 15.71 -12.08 -9.99
CA ALA A 237 14.72 -11.15 -10.54
C ALA A 237 14.58 -11.29 -12.06
N ILE A 238 15.68 -11.43 -12.78
CA ILE A 238 15.67 -11.72 -14.24
C ILE A 238 14.96 -13.06 -14.50
N SER A 239 15.31 -14.13 -13.77
CA SER A 239 14.66 -15.44 -13.91
C SER A 239 13.16 -15.35 -13.60
N ALA A 240 12.75 -14.61 -12.55
CA ALA A 240 11.35 -14.41 -12.22
C ALA A 240 10.60 -13.64 -13.31
N LEU A 241 11.20 -12.58 -13.89
CA LEU A 241 10.62 -11.85 -15.02
C LEU A 241 10.49 -12.73 -16.27
N VAL A 242 11.48 -13.58 -16.56
CA VAL A 242 11.42 -14.56 -17.65
C VAL A 242 10.27 -15.56 -17.41
N ILE A 243 10.15 -16.10 -16.19
CA ILE A 243 9.03 -16.98 -15.82
C ILE A 243 7.69 -16.27 -16.00
N GLY A 244 7.55 -15.04 -15.54
CA GLY A 244 6.35 -14.22 -15.74
C GLY A 244 6.03 -14.02 -17.22
N GLY A 245 7.04 -13.72 -18.04
CA GLY A 245 6.91 -13.60 -19.49
C GLY A 245 6.48 -14.91 -20.16
N ILE A 246 7.05 -16.04 -19.75
CA ILE A 246 6.64 -17.36 -20.24
C ILE A 246 5.18 -17.66 -19.87
N VAL A 247 4.77 -17.40 -18.63
CA VAL A 247 3.37 -17.59 -18.18
C VAL A 247 2.43 -16.70 -18.95
N LEU A 248 2.81 -15.44 -19.22
CA LEU A 248 2.03 -14.51 -20.04
C LEU A 248 1.94 -14.99 -21.50
N ALA A 249 3.05 -15.42 -22.09
CA ALA A 249 3.09 -15.96 -23.45
C ALA A 249 2.28 -17.26 -23.61
N ALA A 250 2.28 -18.10 -22.58
CA ALA A 250 1.49 -19.33 -22.53
C ALA A 250 0.01 -19.09 -22.20
N SER A 251 -0.35 -17.89 -21.72
CA SER A 251 -1.70 -17.60 -21.22
C SER A 251 -2.83 -17.78 -22.26
N PRO A 252 -2.66 -17.64 -23.57
CA PRO A 252 -3.70 -18.02 -24.53
C PRO A 252 -4.19 -19.47 -24.39
N ILE A 253 -3.29 -20.37 -23.95
CA ILE A 253 -3.57 -21.80 -23.79
C ILE A 253 -3.98 -22.12 -22.35
N ILE A 254 -3.18 -21.66 -21.36
CA ILE A 254 -3.36 -22.04 -19.94
C ILE A 254 -4.42 -21.20 -19.23
N SER A 255 -4.65 -19.97 -19.66
CA SER A 255 -5.65 -19.04 -19.08
C SER A 255 -6.10 -17.98 -20.09
N PRO A 256 -6.94 -18.35 -21.08
CA PRO A 256 -7.42 -17.41 -22.11
C PRO A 256 -7.99 -16.10 -21.56
N PRO A 257 -8.72 -16.09 -20.41
CA PRO A 257 -9.19 -14.85 -19.82
C PRO A 257 -8.05 -13.91 -19.37
N THR A 258 -6.93 -14.48 -18.90
CA THR A 258 -5.75 -13.69 -18.52
C THR A 258 -5.12 -13.02 -19.75
N TYR A 259 -4.96 -13.76 -20.86
CA TYR A 259 -4.46 -13.21 -22.14
C TYR A 259 -5.34 -12.07 -22.65
N TYR A 260 -6.64 -12.33 -22.74
CA TYR A 260 -7.62 -11.30 -23.15
C TYR A 260 -7.44 -10.02 -22.34
N ARG A 261 -7.33 -10.13 -21.01
CA ARG A 261 -7.24 -8.94 -20.14
C ARG A 261 -5.89 -8.24 -20.18
N LEU A 262 -4.80 -9.01 -20.12
CA LEU A 262 -3.45 -8.43 -20.00
C LEU A 262 -2.91 -7.96 -21.35
N VAL A 263 -3.34 -8.54 -22.45
CA VAL A 263 -2.84 -8.24 -23.79
C VAL A 263 -3.91 -7.56 -24.65
N GLU A 264 -4.96 -8.28 -25.08
CA GLU A 264 -5.93 -7.78 -26.05
C GLU A 264 -6.69 -6.56 -25.56
N LYS A 265 -7.38 -6.66 -24.43
CA LYS A 265 -8.14 -5.54 -23.85
C LYS A 265 -7.22 -4.39 -23.44
N PHE A 266 -5.95 -4.68 -23.08
CA PHE A 266 -4.99 -3.63 -22.74
C PHE A 266 -4.55 -2.85 -23.97
N SER A 267 -4.16 -3.50 -25.06
CA SER A 267 -3.77 -2.82 -26.30
C SER A 267 -4.91 -1.94 -26.81
N THR A 268 -6.12 -2.49 -26.91
CA THR A 268 -7.29 -1.72 -27.35
C THR A 268 -7.55 -0.48 -26.48
N GLN A 269 -7.38 -0.58 -25.15
CA GLN A 269 -7.58 0.57 -24.29
C GLN A 269 -6.43 1.58 -24.35
N MET A 270 -5.22 1.16 -24.67
CA MET A 270 -4.09 2.08 -24.85
C MET A 270 -4.17 2.83 -26.17
N ASP A 271 -4.64 2.17 -27.23
CA ASP A 271 -4.87 2.82 -28.54
C ASP A 271 -5.92 3.94 -28.45
N HIS A 272 -6.86 3.81 -27.50
CA HIS A 272 -7.94 4.78 -27.24
C HIS A 272 -7.94 5.27 -25.80
N PHE A 273 -6.75 5.59 -25.23
CA PHE A 273 -6.61 5.91 -23.79
C PHE A 273 -7.52 7.06 -23.35
N THR A 274 -7.61 8.13 -24.13
CA THR A 274 -8.39 9.34 -23.78
C THR A 274 -9.88 9.07 -23.62
N THR A 275 -10.43 8.09 -24.33
CA THR A 275 -11.83 7.66 -24.27
C THR A 275 -12.03 6.41 -23.41
N SER A 276 -10.93 5.82 -22.91
CA SER A 276 -11.00 4.69 -21.99
C SER A 276 -11.57 5.11 -20.62
N PRO A 277 -12.14 4.19 -19.83
CA PRO A 277 -12.64 4.52 -18.50
C PRO A 277 -11.60 5.21 -17.60
N TYR A 278 -10.33 4.89 -17.73
CA TYR A 278 -9.25 5.54 -16.96
C TYR A 278 -8.95 6.94 -17.47
N GLY A 279 -8.88 7.14 -18.79
CA GLY A 279 -8.68 8.46 -19.38
C GLY A 279 -9.81 9.43 -19.03
N LEU A 280 -11.05 8.92 -19.03
CA LEU A 280 -12.22 9.69 -18.63
C LEU A 280 -12.20 10.07 -17.14
N LEU A 281 -11.80 9.16 -16.24
CA LEU A 281 -11.65 9.47 -14.81
C LEU A 281 -10.57 10.51 -14.55
N LEU A 282 -9.42 10.39 -15.25
CA LEU A 282 -8.32 11.35 -15.17
C LEU A 282 -8.80 12.74 -15.59
N ARG A 283 -9.39 12.87 -16.79
CA ARG A 283 -9.92 14.14 -17.28
C ARG A 283 -10.95 14.75 -16.34
N ARG A 284 -11.80 13.93 -15.72
CA ARG A 284 -12.77 14.42 -14.73
C ARG A 284 -12.09 14.97 -13.46
N ALA A 285 -11.04 14.31 -13.00
CA ALA A 285 -10.28 14.80 -11.86
C ALA A 285 -9.57 16.11 -12.17
N ASP A 286 -8.98 16.22 -13.36
CA ASP A 286 -8.34 17.46 -13.83
C ASP A 286 -9.34 18.61 -13.88
N GLU A 287 -10.51 18.40 -14.49
CA GLU A 287 -11.58 19.41 -14.60
C GLU A 287 -12.06 19.88 -13.22
N ILE A 288 -12.21 18.97 -12.25
CA ILE A 288 -12.56 19.33 -10.87
C ILE A 288 -11.46 20.19 -10.24
N THR A 289 -10.20 19.81 -10.46
CA THR A 289 -9.05 20.56 -9.90
C THR A 289 -8.91 21.94 -10.55
N GLU A 290 -9.07 22.06 -11.86
CA GLU A 290 -9.00 23.33 -12.58
C GLU A 290 -10.07 24.32 -12.14
N GLN A 291 -11.30 23.85 -11.87
CA GLN A 291 -12.38 24.70 -11.36
C GLN A 291 -12.23 25.02 -9.86
N HIS A 292 -11.43 24.26 -9.11
CA HIS A 292 -11.19 24.48 -7.68
C HIS A 292 -9.70 24.38 -7.33
N PRO A 293 -8.84 25.24 -7.90
CA PRO A 293 -7.38 25.05 -7.90
C PRO A 293 -6.74 25.21 -6.51
N VAL A 294 -7.36 25.96 -5.59
CA VAL A 294 -6.77 26.26 -4.26
C VAL A 294 -7.28 25.28 -3.21
N PHE A 295 -8.58 25.18 -3.03
CA PHE A 295 -9.15 24.40 -1.92
C PHE A 295 -9.75 23.05 -2.35
N GLY A 296 -9.72 22.72 -3.64
CA GLY A 296 -10.39 21.52 -4.12
C GLY A 296 -11.89 21.54 -3.78
N ARG A 297 -12.44 20.36 -3.54
CA ARG A 297 -13.83 20.18 -3.11
C ARG A 297 -13.98 19.60 -1.71
N GLY A 298 -12.88 19.55 -0.95
CA GLY A 298 -12.82 18.84 0.32
C GLY A 298 -12.69 17.32 0.15
N PHE A 299 -12.54 16.64 1.24
CA PHE A 299 -12.37 15.19 1.29
C PHE A 299 -13.52 14.46 0.57
N ASP A 300 -13.22 13.42 -0.20
CA ASP A 300 -14.14 12.78 -1.14
C ASP A 300 -14.60 13.70 -2.30
N GLY A 301 -13.85 14.76 -2.60
CA GLY A 301 -14.18 15.77 -3.60
C GLY A 301 -14.45 15.20 -4.99
N PHE A 302 -13.68 14.18 -5.40
CA PHE A 302 -13.93 13.47 -6.64
C PHE A 302 -15.27 12.72 -6.62
N ARG A 303 -15.56 11.99 -5.54
CA ARG A 303 -16.80 11.21 -5.41
C ARG A 303 -18.05 12.07 -5.54
N ILE A 304 -18.00 13.25 -4.91
CA ILE A 304 -19.11 14.21 -4.91
C ILE A 304 -19.16 14.99 -6.23
N GLY A 305 -18.00 15.33 -6.78
CA GLY A 305 -17.87 16.15 -8.00
C GLY A 305 -18.16 15.37 -9.28
N CYS A 306 -17.62 14.17 -9.41
CA CYS A 306 -17.68 13.41 -10.66
C CYS A 306 -19.09 13.28 -11.27
N PRO A 307 -20.17 13.09 -10.53
CA PRO A 307 -21.51 13.03 -11.11
C PRO A 307 -22.06 14.36 -11.62
N LEU A 308 -21.41 15.50 -11.31
CA LEU A 308 -21.96 16.81 -11.64
C LEU A 308 -21.68 17.20 -13.11
N PRO A 309 -22.72 17.55 -13.91
CA PRO A 309 -22.57 17.88 -15.33
C PRO A 309 -21.56 18.99 -15.63
N ARG A 310 -21.39 19.96 -14.72
CA ARG A 310 -20.45 21.08 -14.89
C ARG A 310 -19.00 20.66 -15.10
N TYR A 311 -18.61 19.45 -14.67
CA TYR A 311 -17.25 18.93 -14.87
C TYR A 311 -17.16 18.03 -16.11
N TRP A 312 -18.18 17.99 -16.98
CA TRP A 312 -18.20 17.17 -18.19
C TRP A 312 -17.79 17.97 -19.44
N VAL A 313 -16.98 18.98 -19.29
CA VAL A 313 -16.53 19.86 -20.37
C VAL A 313 -15.79 19.06 -21.45
N GLY A 314 -16.16 19.30 -22.70
CA GLY A 314 -15.56 18.65 -23.86
C GLY A 314 -15.86 17.15 -24.01
N TRP A 315 -16.79 16.62 -23.26
CA TRP A 315 -17.34 15.29 -23.47
C TRP A 315 -18.55 15.39 -24.38
N ASN A 316 -18.57 14.57 -25.42
CA ASN A 316 -19.78 14.46 -26.24
C ASN A 316 -20.85 13.78 -25.39
N ASN A 317 -21.94 14.47 -25.08
CA ASN A 317 -23.10 13.92 -24.38
C ASN A 317 -23.82 12.84 -25.24
N THR A 318 -23.36 12.60 -26.47
CA THR A 318 -23.83 11.56 -27.38
C THR A 318 -23.21 10.20 -27.08
N THR A 319 -22.30 10.10 -26.13
CA THR A 319 -21.77 8.82 -25.70
C THR A 319 -22.88 8.00 -25.06
N THR A 320 -23.08 6.83 -25.62
CA THR A 320 -24.09 5.89 -25.16
C THR A 320 -23.74 5.40 -23.75
N PRO A 321 -24.70 4.94 -22.94
CA PRO A 321 -24.41 4.37 -21.62
C PRO A 321 -23.34 3.27 -21.61
N ASN A 322 -23.09 2.65 -22.76
CA ASN A 322 -22.15 1.53 -22.91
C ASN A 322 -20.71 1.94 -23.19
N ASP A 323 -20.45 3.18 -23.63
CA ASP A 323 -19.09 3.66 -23.95
C ASP A 323 -18.42 4.44 -22.83
N GLY A 324 -19.01 4.40 -21.64
CA GLY A 324 -18.44 4.96 -20.42
C GLY A 324 -18.58 6.47 -20.32
N GLY A 325 -19.39 7.11 -21.17
CA GLY A 325 -19.69 8.54 -21.06
C GLY A 325 -20.50 8.90 -19.83
N GLY A 326 -20.23 10.05 -19.28
CA GLY A 326 -21.05 10.67 -18.27
C GLY A 326 -21.09 9.91 -16.93
N PHE A 327 -22.28 9.73 -16.43
CA PHE A 327 -22.55 9.23 -15.08
C PHE A 327 -22.07 7.79 -14.84
N SER A 328 -22.11 6.92 -15.85
CA SER A 328 -21.72 5.51 -15.73
C SER A 328 -20.22 5.31 -15.48
N THR A 329 -19.38 6.29 -15.87
CA THR A 329 -17.93 6.25 -15.66
C THR A 329 -17.54 6.70 -14.25
N CYS A 330 -18.38 7.46 -13.55
CA CYS A 330 -18.06 7.96 -12.23
C CYS A 330 -17.90 6.81 -11.23
N LYS A 331 -16.77 6.80 -10.57
CA LYS A 331 -16.41 5.90 -9.47
C LYS A 331 -16.28 6.70 -8.18
N GLN A 332 -16.09 6.00 -7.08
CA GLN A 332 -15.93 6.66 -5.76
C GLN A 332 -14.60 7.43 -5.63
N HIS A 333 -13.66 7.23 -6.58
CA HIS A 333 -12.32 7.80 -6.54
C HIS A 333 -11.70 7.79 -7.94
N PRO A 334 -10.71 8.66 -8.23
CA PRO A 334 -10.11 8.79 -9.56
C PRO A 334 -9.10 7.69 -9.90
N HIS A 335 -8.98 6.62 -9.10
CA HIS A 335 -7.99 5.55 -9.24
C HIS A 335 -6.53 6.02 -9.22
N ASN A 336 -6.27 7.17 -8.62
CA ASN A 336 -4.94 7.74 -8.44
C ASN A 336 -4.93 8.63 -7.20
N PHE A 337 -3.99 8.43 -6.29
CA PHE A 337 -3.91 9.16 -5.02
C PHE A 337 -3.55 10.64 -5.21
N TYR A 338 -2.75 10.95 -6.23
CA TYR A 338 -2.34 12.33 -6.53
C TYR A 338 -3.50 13.13 -7.11
N LEU A 339 -4.26 12.51 -8.02
CA LEU A 339 -5.50 13.11 -8.51
C LEU A 339 -6.56 13.23 -7.41
N GLN A 340 -6.62 12.28 -6.48
CA GLN A 340 -7.49 12.41 -5.32
C GLN A 340 -7.06 13.62 -4.46
N ALA A 341 -5.77 13.75 -4.13
CA ALA A 341 -5.27 14.88 -3.35
C ALA A 341 -5.52 16.22 -4.03
N SER A 342 -5.45 16.31 -5.38
CA SER A 342 -5.75 17.54 -6.11
C SER A 342 -7.24 17.86 -6.16
N THR A 343 -8.12 16.86 -6.29
CA THR A 343 -9.57 17.07 -6.26
C THR A 343 -10.09 17.42 -4.87
N ASP A 344 -9.45 16.89 -3.84
CA ASP A 344 -9.85 17.10 -2.44
C ASP A 344 -9.31 18.43 -1.89
N GLY A 345 -8.02 18.73 -2.10
CA GLY A 345 -7.32 19.88 -1.50
C GLY A 345 -6.73 20.89 -2.48
N GLY A 346 -7.07 20.80 -3.78
CA GLY A 346 -6.48 21.65 -4.82
C GLY A 346 -4.99 21.39 -5.04
N PHE A 347 -4.30 22.31 -5.73
CA PHE A 347 -2.84 22.21 -5.92
C PHE A 347 -2.05 22.26 -4.60
N PRO A 348 -2.41 23.08 -3.58
CA PRO A 348 -1.74 23.02 -2.29
C PRO A 348 -1.87 21.65 -1.60
N GLY A 349 -3.06 21.01 -1.67
CA GLY A 349 -3.28 19.68 -1.15
C GLY A 349 -2.42 18.62 -1.86
N LEU A 350 -2.31 18.71 -3.19
CA LEU A 350 -1.41 17.87 -3.99
C LEU A 350 0.06 18.06 -3.59
N VAL A 351 0.53 19.29 -3.44
CA VAL A 351 1.91 19.59 -3.04
C VAL A 351 2.22 19.04 -1.66
N LEU A 352 1.33 19.26 -0.69
CA LEU A 352 1.48 18.71 0.67
C LEU A 352 1.47 17.18 0.67
N PHE A 353 0.62 16.56 -0.13
CA PHE A 353 0.61 15.10 -0.32
C PHE A 353 1.94 14.60 -0.89
N CYS A 354 2.46 15.25 -1.94
CA CYS A 354 3.77 14.91 -2.50
C CYS A 354 4.90 15.03 -1.49
N LEU A 355 4.92 16.09 -0.70
CA LEU A 355 5.92 16.29 0.36
C LEU A 355 5.83 15.21 1.44
N MET A 356 4.62 14.83 1.84
CA MET A 356 4.38 13.73 2.77
C MET A 356 4.89 12.39 2.21
N VAL A 357 4.58 12.07 0.96
CA VAL A 357 5.06 10.86 0.27
C VAL A 357 6.59 10.83 0.20
N LEU A 358 7.21 11.95 -0.19
CA LEU A 358 8.66 12.07 -0.25
C LEU A 358 9.30 11.89 1.12
N ALA A 359 8.69 12.43 2.18
CA ALA A 359 9.16 12.26 3.55
C ALA A 359 9.09 10.80 3.99
N TRP A 360 8.01 10.07 3.69
CA TRP A 360 7.89 8.64 3.96
C TRP A 360 8.98 7.82 3.25
N LEU A 361 9.13 8.01 1.94
CA LEU A 361 10.12 7.27 1.15
C LEU A 361 11.56 7.61 1.59
N ARG A 362 11.85 8.90 1.91
CA ARG A 362 13.14 9.31 2.46
C ARG A 362 13.43 8.62 3.79
N ASP A 363 12.47 8.61 4.71
CA ASP A 363 12.69 8.06 6.05
C ASP A 363 12.83 6.52 6.02
N MET A 364 12.03 5.82 5.20
CA MET A 364 12.19 4.39 4.94
C MET A 364 13.51 4.06 4.22
N GLY A 365 13.93 4.92 3.30
CA GLY A 365 15.15 4.76 2.49
C GLY A 365 16.46 5.07 3.23
N ARG A 366 16.42 5.63 4.45
CA ARG A 366 17.62 6.01 5.20
C ARG A 366 18.61 4.86 5.35
N GLY A 367 19.81 5.03 4.80
CA GLY A 367 20.88 4.02 4.86
C GLY A 367 20.61 2.74 4.08
N LEU A 368 19.54 2.64 3.30
CA LEU A 368 19.16 1.44 2.56
C LEU A 368 20.20 1.07 1.48
N TRP A 369 20.76 2.08 0.77
CA TRP A 369 21.79 1.88 -0.24
C TRP A 369 23.13 1.38 0.33
N ARG A 370 23.47 1.79 1.55
CA ARG A 370 24.74 1.43 2.18
C ARG A 370 24.69 0.03 2.82
N ARG A 371 23.54 -0.35 3.36
CA ARG A 371 23.32 -1.63 4.05
C ARG A 371 21.96 -2.20 3.66
N PRO A 372 21.84 -2.73 2.43
CA PRO A 372 20.59 -3.30 1.98
C PRO A 372 20.26 -4.57 2.77
N ASP A 373 19.03 -4.64 3.26
CA ASP A 373 18.46 -5.81 3.95
C ASP A 373 17.16 -6.21 3.27
N ALA A 374 16.93 -7.50 3.12
CA ALA A 374 15.79 -8.03 2.35
C ALA A 374 14.43 -7.58 2.89
N VAL A 375 14.28 -7.47 4.21
CA VAL A 375 13.03 -6.98 4.83
C VAL A 375 12.84 -5.51 4.51
N ARG A 376 13.86 -4.68 4.74
CA ARG A 376 13.81 -3.24 4.48
C ARG A 376 13.58 -2.92 3.01
N VAL A 377 14.28 -3.63 2.12
CA VAL A 377 14.09 -3.48 0.65
C VAL A 377 12.68 -3.88 0.26
N GLY A 378 12.16 -4.99 0.80
CA GLY A 378 10.79 -5.44 0.53
C GLY A 378 9.73 -4.43 0.99
N LEU A 379 9.90 -3.86 2.17
CA LEU A 379 9.00 -2.82 2.72
C LEU A 379 9.08 -1.52 1.92
N PHE A 380 10.29 -1.09 1.56
CA PHE A 380 10.50 0.10 0.73
C PHE A 380 9.89 -0.08 -0.67
N ALA A 381 10.12 -1.21 -1.32
CA ALA A 381 9.53 -1.53 -2.61
C ALA A 381 7.99 -1.54 -2.50
N ALA A 382 7.41 -2.21 -1.51
CA ALA A 382 5.96 -2.26 -1.31
C ALA A 382 5.36 -0.85 -1.13
N ALA A 383 6.00 0.02 -0.33
CA ALA A 383 5.55 1.40 -0.13
C ALA A 383 5.67 2.22 -1.43
N LEU A 384 6.79 2.09 -2.15
CA LEU A 384 7.00 2.77 -3.43
C LEU A 384 5.95 2.37 -4.48
N LEU A 385 5.66 1.05 -4.59
CA LEU A 385 4.66 0.54 -5.52
C LEU A 385 3.26 1.04 -5.19
N HIS A 386 2.92 1.11 -3.91
CA HIS A 386 1.63 1.64 -3.46
C HIS A 386 1.48 3.13 -3.80
N LEU A 387 2.55 3.89 -3.66
CA LEU A 387 2.60 5.34 -3.90
C LEU A 387 3.04 5.69 -5.33
N TRP A 388 3.13 4.72 -6.25
CA TRP A 388 3.57 4.98 -7.61
C TRP A 388 2.59 5.92 -8.34
N PRO A 389 3.06 7.05 -8.92
CA PRO A 389 2.17 8.12 -9.39
C PRO A 389 1.16 7.72 -10.47
N ILE A 390 1.50 6.72 -11.29
CA ILE A 390 0.62 6.25 -12.38
C ILE A 390 -0.08 4.93 -12.03
N ALA A 391 0.02 4.47 -10.77
CA ALA A 391 -0.69 3.28 -10.34
C ALA A 391 -2.20 3.52 -10.32
N SER A 392 -2.96 2.63 -10.94
CA SER A 392 -4.41 2.58 -10.78
C SER A 392 -4.73 1.90 -9.45
N THR A 393 -5.19 2.69 -8.49
CA THR A 393 -5.49 2.22 -7.14
C THR A 393 -6.94 2.52 -6.76
N SER A 394 -7.38 2.12 -5.57
CA SER A 394 -8.60 2.65 -4.96
C SER A 394 -8.31 3.97 -4.23
N ALA A 395 -9.30 4.52 -3.49
CA ALA A 395 -9.05 5.72 -2.70
C ALA A 395 -7.93 5.52 -1.69
N PHE A 396 -7.13 6.56 -1.45
CA PHE A 396 -6.08 6.57 -0.43
C PHE A 396 -6.61 6.23 0.97
N THR A 397 -7.86 6.52 1.22
CA THR A 397 -8.57 6.31 2.49
C THR A 397 -9.41 5.03 2.53
N SER A 398 -9.47 4.27 1.44
CA SER A 398 -10.19 3.00 1.38
C SER A 398 -9.50 1.95 2.23
N LEU A 399 -10.15 1.52 3.30
CA LEU A 399 -9.56 0.69 4.35
C LEU A 399 -8.83 -0.58 3.88
N PRO A 400 -9.36 -1.41 2.96
CA PRO A 400 -8.64 -2.60 2.53
C PRO A 400 -7.26 -2.27 1.96
N VAL A 401 -7.18 -1.18 1.21
CA VAL A 401 -5.98 -0.71 0.54
C VAL A 401 -5.05 0.03 1.50
N SER A 402 -5.58 1.00 2.23
CA SER A 402 -4.81 1.85 3.14
C SER A 402 -4.38 1.10 4.39
N GLY A 403 -5.18 0.16 4.87
CA GLY A 403 -4.83 -0.65 6.04
C GLY A 403 -3.50 -1.39 5.84
N TYR A 404 -3.34 -2.12 4.73
CA TYR A 404 -2.06 -2.77 4.40
C TYR A 404 -0.94 -1.74 4.21
N PHE A 405 -1.22 -0.62 3.55
CA PHE A 405 -0.22 0.42 3.35
C PHE A 405 0.32 0.97 4.68
N PHE A 406 -0.56 1.33 5.63
CA PHE A 406 -0.11 1.90 6.91
C PHE A 406 0.58 0.87 7.81
N VAL A 407 0.25 -0.42 7.72
CA VAL A 407 1.05 -1.49 8.33
C VAL A 407 2.46 -1.53 7.74
N ILE A 408 2.58 -1.54 6.41
CA ILE A 408 3.87 -1.56 5.69
C ILE A 408 4.68 -0.29 5.97
N LEU A 409 4.04 0.87 5.97
CA LEU A 409 4.67 2.16 6.29
C LEU A 409 5.23 2.15 7.71
N GLY A 410 4.40 1.88 8.72
CA GLY A 410 4.83 1.88 10.12
C GLY A 410 5.93 0.85 10.39
N TRP A 411 5.83 -0.34 9.78
CA TRP A 411 6.87 -1.36 9.89
C TRP A 411 8.16 -0.93 9.19
N GLY A 412 8.08 -0.36 7.97
CA GLY A 412 9.25 0.10 7.23
C GLY A 412 10.00 1.23 7.94
N LEU A 413 9.26 2.18 8.53
CA LEU A 413 9.81 3.25 9.35
C LEU A 413 10.50 2.70 10.62
N ALA A 414 9.87 1.72 11.30
CA ALA A 414 10.46 1.06 12.46
C ALA A 414 11.76 0.32 12.10
N GLU A 415 11.79 -0.42 10.99
CA GLU A 415 12.99 -1.11 10.51
C GLU A 415 14.11 -0.13 10.14
N ALA A 416 13.77 1.01 9.54
CA ALA A 416 14.74 2.05 9.22
C ALA A 416 15.32 2.70 10.48
N ARG A 417 14.52 2.85 11.54
CA ARG A 417 14.91 3.51 12.79
C ARG A 417 15.69 2.61 13.73
N TRP A 418 15.23 1.38 13.98
CA TRP A 418 15.71 0.54 15.07
C TRP A 418 16.73 -0.52 14.66
N ARG A 419 16.91 -0.76 13.36
CA ARG A 419 17.99 -1.62 12.85
C ARG A 419 19.32 -0.91 12.58
N GLN A 420 19.43 0.38 12.82
CA GLN A 420 20.74 1.03 12.81
C GLN A 420 21.59 0.38 13.94
N PRO A 421 22.81 -0.10 13.66
CA PRO A 421 23.67 -0.54 14.75
C PRO A 421 23.83 0.65 15.69
N SER A 422 23.58 0.43 16.98
CA SER A 422 24.08 1.34 17.98
C SER A 422 25.52 1.63 17.61
N GLN A 423 25.87 2.90 17.43
CA GLN A 423 27.26 3.31 17.34
C GLN A 423 27.93 2.66 18.54
N THR A 424 28.77 1.66 18.27
CA THR A 424 29.56 0.98 19.29
C THR A 424 30.26 2.06 20.08
N SER A 425 29.97 2.09 21.38
CA SER A 425 30.83 2.78 22.35
C SER A 425 32.29 2.42 21.99
N PRO A 426 33.19 3.38 21.90
CA PRO A 426 34.58 3.06 21.67
C PRO A 426 35.00 2.08 22.78
N VAL A 427 35.46 0.90 22.39
CA VAL A 427 36.17 -0.02 23.27
C VAL A 427 37.28 0.81 23.85
N THR A 428 37.16 1.13 25.13
CA THR A 428 38.28 1.65 25.95
C THR A 428 39.40 0.66 25.75
N ALA A 429 40.40 1.07 24.95
CA ALA A 429 41.65 0.37 24.85
C ALA A 429 42.24 0.38 26.27
N THR A 430 42.21 -0.76 26.93
CA THR A 430 42.99 -1.01 28.16
C THR A 430 44.45 -0.78 27.78
N ALA A 431 45.04 0.26 28.39
CA ALA A 431 46.48 0.52 28.32
C ALA A 431 47.27 -0.73 28.75
N PRO A 432 48.38 -1.07 28.08
CA PRO A 432 49.22 -2.15 28.56
C PRO A 432 49.86 -1.74 29.91
N ILE A 433 49.71 -2.60 30.88
CA ILE A 433 50.42 -2.53 32.15
C ILE A 433 51.89 -2.84 31.81
N SER A 434 52.74 -1.83 31.88
CA SER A 434 54.21 -1.98 31.87
C SER A 434 54.66 -2.55 33.20
N ALA A 435 55.27 -3.73 33.16
CA ALA A 435 56.10 -4.26 34.23
C ALA A 435 57.53 -3.81 34.07
#